data_db3b38d1afc4ce28972161a81ea99181
#
_entry.id   db3b38d1afc4ce28972161a81ea99181
#
_cell.length_a   1.000
_cell.length_b   1.000
_cell.length_c   1.000
_cell.angle_alpha   90.00
_cell.angle_beta   90.00
_cell.angle_gamma   90.00
#
_symmetry.space_group_name_H-M   'P 1'
#
loop_
_entity.id
_entity.type
_entity.pdbx_description
1 polymer ?
#
loop_
_entity_poly.entity_id
_entity_poly.type
_entity_poly.pdbx_seq_one_letter_code
_entity_poly.pdbx_strand_id
1 'polypeptide(L)'
;MNEFSGPVLTFGSFPRKDGTGALVILTHPKSTLPWDRRWRLNQDSVTRPSFCGGVCSATSLFPLGRRLRYFKNSKIGNGKMSTQYSILFKQEHAHDDAIWTTAWGQNEKDRTETIITGSLDDTVKVWKWSEEKLELQWTLENHQLGVVSVDISHNGALAASSSLDANIRLWDLESGKQIKSMDAGPVDAWTVAFSPDSRYIATGSHLGKVNIFGVESGKKEHSLDTRGKFILSIAYSPDGKYLASGAIDGIINIFDIATGKLLHTLEGHAMPIRSLTFSPDSQLLVTASDDGYIKIYDVQHANLAGTLSGHGSWVLNVAFSPDHTHFVSSSSDKSVKVWDASSRTCVNTFFDHQDQVWSVKYNVDGSKIVSAGDDRAIHIYDCPM
;
A
#
# COMPACT_ATOMS: atom_id res chain seq x y z
N MET A 1 -33.10 22.64 2.11
CA MET A 1 -31.74 22.97 2.55
C MET A 1 -31.18 21.71 3.20
N ASN A 2 -30.49 20.90 2.44
CA ASN A 2 -29.83 19.69 2.95
C ASN A 2 -28.36 20.05 3.14
N GLU A 3 -27.94 20.17 4.39
CA GLU A 3 -26.53 20.31 4.74
C GLU A 3 -25.81 18.98 4.44
N PHE A 4 -24.98 19.01 3.41
CA PHE A 4 -23.97 17.98 3.19
C PHE A 4 -22.89 18.13 4.27
N SER A 5 -22.97 17.35 5.33
CA SER A 5 -21.86 17.20 6.25
C SER A 5 -20.75 16.38 5.57
N GLY A 6 -19.75 17.06 5.07
CA GLY A 6 -18.51 16.45 4.59
C GLY A 6 -17.76 15.73 5.74
N PRO A 7 -16.77 14.89 5.43
CA PRO A 7 -16.01 14.16 6.43
C PRO A 7 -15.34 15.15 7.40
N VAL A 8 -15.56 14.94 8.70
CA VAL A 8 -14.91 15.73 9.74
C VAL A 8 -13.46 15.30 9.86
N LEU A 9 -12.54 16.22 9.57
CA LEU A 9 -11.12 16.04 9.82
C LEU A 9 -10.87 16.19 11.32
N THR A 10 -10.44 15.13 11.97
CA THR A 10 -10.04 15.18 13.37
C THR A 10 -8.52 15.27 13.47
N PHE A 11 -8.03 16.32 14.11
CA PHE A 11 -6.59 16.51 14.35
C PHE A 11 -6.26 15.92 15.71
N GLY A 12 -5.35 14.96 15.75
CA GLY A 12 -4.81 14.41 16.99
C GLY A 12 -3.33 14.80 17.13
N SER A 13 -2.92 15.22 18.32
CA SER A 13 -1.51 15.41 18.66
C SER A 13 -1.03 14.23 19.49
N PHE A 14 0.05 13.58 19.06
CA PHE A 14 0.70 12.53 19.85
C PHE A 14 1.92 13.14 20.55
N PRO A 15 2.07 12.92 21.87
CA PRO A 15 3.24 13.38 22.58
C PRO A 15 4.47 12.56 22.13
N ARG A 16 5.51 13.24 21.71
CA ARG A 16 6.83 12.63 21.55
C ARG A 16 7.41 12.32 22.94
N LYS A 17 8.37 11.39 23.00
CA LYS A 17 9.13 11.10 24.23
C LYS A 17 9.88 12.33 24.79
N ASP A 18 10.12 13.33 23.95
CA ASP A 18 10.72 14.63 24.29
C ASP A 18 9.71 15.72 24.66
N GLY A 19 8.41 15.42 24.70
CA GLY A 19 7.35 16.36 25.04
C GLY A 19 6.86 17.23 23.88
N THR A 20 7.38 17.08 22.66
CA THR A 20 6.88 17.79 21.46
C THR A 20 5.81 16.96 20.76
N GLY A 21 4.65 17.53 20.45
CA GLY A 21 3.55 16.84 19.80
C GLY A 21 3.72 16.75 18.29
N ALA A 22 3.42 15.59 17.70
CA ALA A 22 3.24 15.44 16.25
C ALA A 22 1.75 15.51 15.89
N LEU A 23 1.41 16.19 14.81
CA LEU A 23 0.03 16.30 14.32
C LEU A 23 -0.25 15.16 13.33
N VAL A 24 -1.27 14.35 13.60
CA VAL A 24 -1.72 13.29 12.67
C VAL A 24 -3.14 13.57 12.23
N ILE A 25 -3.38 13.53 10.93
CA ILE A 25 -4.70 13.74 10.33
C ILE A 25 -5.22 12.39 9.86
N LEU A 26 -6.33 11.95 10.44
CA LEU A 26 -7.02 10.73 10.07
C LEU A 26 -8.49 11.05 9.75
N THR A 27 -8.99 10.59 8.63
CA THR A 27 -10.39 10.77 8.25
C THR A 27 -11.18 9.50 8.53
N HIS A 28 -12.24 9.61 9.32
CA HIS A 28 -13.20 8.53 9.51
C HIS A 28 -14.62 9.03 9.16
N PRO A 29 -15.41 8.27 8.42
CA PRO A 29 -16.82 8.59 8.22
C PRO A 29 -17.59 8.26 9.52
N LYS A 30 -17.80 9.24 10.40
CA LYS A 30 -18.64 9.17 11.60
C LYS A 30 -18.01 8.67 12.92
N SER A 31 -16.88 9.22 13.38
CA SER A 31 -16.62 9.18 14.82
C SER A 31 -15.90 10.44 15.31
N THR A 32 -16.35 10.98 16.43
CA THR A 32 -15.88 12.21 17.08
C THR A 32 -14.88 11.91 18.21
N LEU A 33 -14.05 10.89 18.11
CA LEU A 33 -13.11 10.52 19.18
C LEU A 33 -11.67 10.51 18.71
N PRO A 34 -10.71 11.02 19.51
CA PRO A 34 -9.29 11.01 19.19
C PRO A 34 -8.72 9.60 19.26
N TRP A 35 -7.76 9.31 18.40
CA TRP A 35 -7.03 8.05 18.37
C TRP A 35 -6.26 7.83 19.68
N ASP A 36 -6.79 6.92 20.53
CA ASP A 36 -6.12 6.34 21.68
C ASP A 36 -5.86 4.85 21.34
N ARG A 37 -4.79 4.27 21.85
CA ARG A 37 -4.47 2.83 21.76
C ARG A 37 -5.61 1.88 22.20
N ARG A 38 -6.69 2.41 22.72
CA ARG A 38 -7.91 1.71 23.16
C ARG A 38 -8.92 1.35 22.08
N TRP A 39 -8.65 1.66 20.81
CA TRP A 39 -9.60 1.45 19.72
C TRP A 39 -9.94 -0.01 19.39
N ARG A 40 -9.26 -0.98 20.01
CA ARG A 40 -9.48 -2.42 19.76
C ARG A 40 -10.71 -3.03 20.42
N LEU A 41 -11.47 -2.32 21.26
CA LEU A 41 -12.48 -2.94 22.10
C LEU A 41 -13.94 -2.59 21.79
N ASN A 42 -14.26 -1.83 20.74
CA ASN A 42 -15.64 -1.37 20.51
C ASN A 42 -16.19 -1.60 19.09
N GLN A 43 -15.78 -2.69 18.41
CA GLN A 43 -16.41 -3.07 17.12
C GLN A 43 -17.68 -3.94 17.29
N ASP A 44 -18.10 -4.31 18.50
CA ASP A 44 -19.23 -5.23 18.73
C ASP A 44 -20.61 -4.57 18.84
N SER A 45 -20.76 -3.29 18.53
CA SER A 45 -22.06 -2.60 18.62
C SER A 45 -22.44 -1.80 17.38
N VAL A 46 -22.56 -2.46 16.23
CA VAL A 46 -23.35 -1.94 15.11
C VAL A 46 -24.62 -2.75 14.98
N THR A 47 -25.66 -2.31 15.69
CA THR A 47 -27.03 -2.78 15.52
C THR A 47 -27.51 -2.50 14.09
N ARG A 48 -27.94 -3.54 13.42
CA ARG A 48 -28.62 -3.49 12.11
C ARG A 48 -29.93 -2.70 12.24
N PRO A 49 -30.30 -1.84 11.31
CA PRO A 49 -31.67 -1.36 11.22
C PRO A 49 -32.56 -2.47 10.69
N SER A 50 -33.57 -2.81 11.44
CA SER A 50 -34.66 -3.69 11.08
C SER A 50 -35.49 -3.07 9.96
N PHE A 51 -35.62 -3.78 8.85
CA PHE A 51 -36.69 -3.56 7.89
C PHE A 51 -37.73 -4.68 8.01
N CYS A 52 -38.95 -4.27 8.28
CA CYS A 52 -40.15 -5.11 8.32
C CYS A 52 -40.58 -5.57 6.96
N GLY A 53 -40.96 -6.83 6.88
CA GLY A 53 -42.21 -7.29 6.29
C GLY A 53 -42.23 -7.62 4.80
N GLY A 54 -42.41 -8.88 4.51
CA GLY A 54 -42.86 -9.35 3.19
C GLY A 54 -42.67 -10.86 3.03
N VAL A 55 -43.69 -11.60 3.45
CA VAL A 55 -43.82 -13.05 3.29
C VAL A 55 -44.03 -13.42 1.82
N CYS A 56 -43.26 -14.35 1.30
CA CYS A 56 -43.71 -15.29 0.25
C CYS A 56 -42.98 -16.61 0.36
N SER A 57 -43.75 -17.64 0.61
CA SER A 57 -43.38 -19.05 0.67
C SER A 57 -43.13 -19.66 -0.71
N ALA A 58 -42.11 -20.48 -0.83
CA ALA A 58 -42.15 -21.65 -1.74
C ALA A 58 -41.14 -22.70 -1.32
N THR A 59 -41.63 -23.82 -0.96
CA THR A 59 -41.02 -25.10 -0.64
C THR A 59 -40.41 -25.77 -1.87
N SER A 60 -39.23 -26.40 -1.72
CA SER A 60 -38.91 -27.76 -2.21
C SER A 60 -37.49 -28.17 -1.85
N LEU A 61 -37.35 -29.08 -0.94
CA LEU A 61 -36.83 -30.45 -0.98
C LEU A 61 -35.37 -30.68 -1.51
N PHE A 62 -34.58 -31.17 -0.59
CA PHE A 62 -33.27 -31.83 -0.68
C PHE A 62 -33.27 -33.10 -1.56
N PRO A 63 -32.08 -33.64 -1.97
CA PRO A 63 -31.35 -34.53 -1.09
C PRO A 63 -29.78 -34.51 -1.16
N LEU A 64 -29.19 -34.69 0.01
CA LEU A 64 -28.10 -35.60 0.45
C LEU A 64 -26.90 -35.93 -0.47
N GLY A 65 -25.74 -35.54 -0.01
CA GLY A 65 -24.63 -36.47 0.22
C GLY A 65 -23.61 -36.67 -0.89
N ARG A 66 -22.43 -36.05 -0.77
CA ARG A 66 -21.19 -36.73 -1.17
C ARG A 66 -20.01 -36.32 -0.29
N ARG A 67 -19.40 -37.36 0.30
CA ARG A 67 -18.13 -37.35 1.07
C ARG A 67 -16.97 -36.80 0.23
N LEU A 68 -16.27 -35.80 0.71
CA LEU A 68 -14.94 -35.44 0.25
C LEU A 68 -13.94 -36.52 0.68
N ARG A 69 -13.36 -37.22 -0.27
CA ARG A 69 -12.19 -38.09 -0.06
C ARG A 69 -10.92 -37.25 -0.10
N TYR A 70 -10.17 -37.27 0.98
CA TYR A 70 -8.78 -36.84 1.00
C TYR A 70 -7.96 -37.73 0.04
N PHE A 71 -7.38 -37.16 -0.96
CA PHE A 71 -6.28 -37.78 -1.70
C PHE A 71 -4.96 -37.21 -1.21
N LYS A 72 -4.24 -38.05 -0.45
CA LYS A 72 -2.81 -37.92 -0.23
C LYS A 72 -2.13 -38.33 -1.55
N ASN A 73 -1.41 -37.42 -2.20
CA ASN A 73 -0.43 -37.83 -3.20
C ASN A 73 0.89 -37.16 -2.95
N SER A 74 1.85 -38.03 -2.75
CA SER A 74 3.27 -37.79 -2.61
C SER A 74 3.96 -37.71 -3.98
N LYS A 75 4.93 -36.76 -4.09
CA LYS A 75 6.14 -36.76 -4.93
C LYS A 75 5.98 -36.79 -6.48
N ILE A 76 6.51 -35.80 -7.15
CA ILE A 76 7.78 -35.87 -7.91
C ILE A 76 7.91 -34.52 -8.64
N GLY A 77 9.12 -33.94 -8.56
CA GLY A 77 9.47 -32.67 -9.20
C GLY A 77 9.39 -32.73 -10.73
N ASN A 78 8.77 -31.75 -11.26
CA ASN A 78 8.95 -31.10 -12.54
C ASN A 78 8.24 -29.77 -12.37
N GLY A 79 8.90 -28.65 -12.60
CA GLY A 79 8.33 -27.32 -12.50
C GLY A 79 7.08 -27.20 -13.36
N LYS A 80 5.91 -27.53 -12.78
CA LYS A 80 4.64 -27.16 -13.36
C LYS A 80 4.43 -25.69 -13.01
N MET A 81 4.37 -24.84 -14.04
CA MET A 81 3.80 -23.50 -13.92
C MET A 81 2.47 -23.62 -13.17
N SER A 82 2.30 -22.83 -12.13
CA SER A 82 1.02 -22.72 -11.43
C SER A 82 -0.04 -22.24 -12.42
N THR A 83 -1.15 -22.91 -12.50
CA THR A 83 -2.28 -22.52 -13.37
C THR A 83 -3.37 -21.80 -12.60
N GLN A 84 -3.18 -21.58 -11.31
CA GLN A 84 -4.16 -20.96 -10.42
C GLN A 84 -3.49 -20.13 -9.35
N TYR A 85 -4.11 -19.00 -9.03
CA TYR A 85 -3.75 -18.20 -7.87
C TYR A 85 -3.97 -19.01 -6.58
N SER A 86 -2.98 -19.03 -5.70
CA SER A 86 -3.08 -19.75 -4.43
C SER A 86 -2.26 -19.06 -3.34
N ILE A 87 -2.64 -19.27 -2.08
CA ILE A 87 -1.79 -18.84 -0.98
C ILE A 87 -0.61 -19.82 -0.86
N LEU A 88 0.59 -19.26 -0.81
CA LEU A 88 1.83 -20.01 -0.73
C LEU A 88 2.37 -20.04 0.70
N PHE A 89 2.31 -18.89 1.40
CA PHE A 89 2.88 -18.76 2.73
C PHE A 89 2.10 -17.75 3.58
N LYS A 90 2.03 -18.01 4.90
CA LYS A 90 1.46 -17.12 5.91
C LYS A 90 2.43 -16.98 7.07
N GLN A 91 2.81 -15.74 7.39
CA GLN A 91 3.52 -15.39 8.62
C GLN A 91 2.55 -14.65 9.53
N GLU A 92 1.95 -15.37 10.47
CA GLU A 92 1.13 -14.77 11.51
C GLU A 92 2.02 -14.08 12.56
N HIS A 93 1.51 -13.00 13.15
CA HIS A 93 2.25 -12.24 14.17
C HIS A 93 3.66 -11.80 13.71
N ALA A 94 3.77 -11.35 12.46
CA ALA A 94 5.02 -10.84 11.91
C ALA A 94 5.51 -9.58 12.66
N HIS A 95 4.58 -8.80 13.19
CA HIS A 95 4.80 -7.59 14.00
C HIS A 95 3.92 -7.59 15.25
N ASP A 96 4.24 -6.73 16.21
CA ASP A 96 3.46 -6.57 17.45
C ASP A 96 2.23 -5.68 17.25
N ASP A 97 2.19 -4.87 16.18
CA ASP A 97 1.06 -4.04 15.79
C ASP A 97 0.79 -4.12 14.26
N ALA A 98 -0.21 -3.38 13.78
CA ALA A 98 -0.63 -3.32 12.39
C ALA A 98 0.54 -3.05 11.43
N ILE A 99 0.57 -3.76 10.30
CA ILE A 99 1.54 -3.55 9.23
C ILE A 99 0.88 -2.65 8.18
N TRP A 100 1.41 -1.45 8.02
CA TRP A 100 0.83 -0.46 7.10
C TRP A 100 1.49 -0.43 5.73
N THR A 101 2.69 -0.97 5.62
CA THR A 101 3.46 -0.83 4.39
C THR A 101 4.37 -2.02 4.16
N THR A 102 4.51 -2.40 2.89
CA THR A 102 5.44 -3.45 2.45
C THR A 102 6.14 -3.01 1.16
N ALA A 103 7.35 -3.49 0.95
CA ALA A 103 8.02 -3.44 -0.34
C ALA A 103 8.70 -4.78 -0.61
N TRP A 104 8.82 -5.14 -1.89
CA TRP A 104 9.53 -6.34 -2.34
C TRP A 104 10.59 -5.93 -3.35
N GLY A 105 11.82 -6.29 -3.11
CA GLY A 105 12.95 -6.00 -3.99
C GLY A 105 13.85 -7.20 -4.17
N GLN A 106 14.76 -7.11 -5.14
CA GLN A 106 15.77 -8.12 -5.40
C GLN A 106 17.12 -7.45 -5.51
N ASN A 107 18.10 -7.95 -4.80
CA ASN A 107 19.47 -7.46 -4.90
C ASN A 107 20.06 -7.85 -6.28
N GLU A 108 20.56 -6.87 -7.01
CA GLU A 108 21.12 -7.07 -8.36
C GLU A 108 22.36 -7.97 -8.37
N LYS A 109 23.15 -8.00 -7.29
CA LYS A 109 24.42 -8.71 -7.20
C LYS A 109 24.24 -10.21 -7.00
N ASP A 110 23.43 -10.60 -6.01
CA ASP A 110 23.28 -11.99 -5.58
C ASP A 110 21.89 -12.58 -5.83
N ARG A 111 20.98 -11.75 -6.42
CA ARG A 111 19.58 -12.10 -6.72
C ARG A 111 18.76 -12.48 -5.50
N THR A 112 19.22 -12.11 -4.30
CA THR A 112 18.44 -12.32 -3.06
C THR A 112 17.15 -11.50 -3.10
N GLU A 113 16.03 -12.16 -2.89
CA GLU A 113 14.73 -11.51 -2.75
C GLU A 113 14.51 -11.06 -1.31
N THR A 114 14.20 -9.78 -1.15
CA THR A 114 14.01 -9.15 0.15
C THR A 114 12.62 -8.49 0.22
N ILE A 115 11.89 -8.79 1.28
CA ILE A 115 10.66 -8.12 1.64
C ILE A 115 10.95 -7.23 2.85
N ILE A 116 10.46 -5.99 2.84
CA ILE A 116 10.48 -5.14 4.02
C ILE A 116 9.07 -4.80 4.44
N THR A 117 8.84 -4.70 5.74
CA THR A 117 7.55 -4.35 6.34
C THR A 117 7.73 -3.24 7.35
N GLY A 118 6.83 -2.26 7.34
CA GLY A 118 6.77 -1.18 8.31
C GLY A 118 5.47 -1.26 9.11
N SER A 119 5.57 -1.09 10.43
CA SER A 119 4.47 -1.30 11.36
C SER A 119 4.29 -0.14 12.33
N LEU A 120 3.08 -0.06 12.89
CA LEU A 120 2.75 0.83 14.00
C LEU A 120 3.44 0.43 15.32
N ASP A 121 4.15 -0.70 15.36
CA ASP A 121 5.02 -1.09 16.47
C ASP A 121 6.37 -0.33 16.49
N ASP A 122 6.51 0.71 15.66
CA ASP A 122 7.68 1.57 15.51
C ASP A 122 8.88 0.90 14.82
N THR A 123 8.72 -0.32 14.29
CA THR A 123 9.80 -1.07 13.66
C THR A 123 9.65 -1.25 12.15
N VAL A 124 10.79 -1.40 11.49
CA VAL A 124 10.88 -1.96 10.13
C VAL A 124 11.51 -3.34 10.25
N LYS A 125 10.90 -4.35 9.65
CA LYS A 125 11.47 -5.69 9.58
C LYS A 125 11.89 -6.03 8.16
N VAL A 126 13.04 -6.67 8.05
CA VAL A 126 13.64 -7.12 6.80
C VAL A 126 13.60 -8.63 6.75
N TRP A 127 12.98 -9.16 5.71
CA TRP A 127 12.74 -10.58 5.51
C TRP A 127 13.42 -11.05 4.23
N LYS A 128 14.05 -12.20 4.28
CA LYS A 128 14.56 -12.90 3.09
C LYS A 128 13.52 -13.92 2.63
N TRP A 129 13.20 -13.86 1.34
CA TRP A 129 12.37 -14.86 0.69
C TRP A 129 13.24 -15.85 -0.06
N SER A 130 13.19 -17.13 0.31
CA SER A 130 13.91 -18.21 -0.37
C SER A 130 13.27 -19.56 -0.07
N GLU A 131 13.27 -20.49 -1.03
CA GLU A 131 12.75 -21.84 -0.84
C GLU A 131 11.32 -21.88 -0.26
N GLU A 132 10.45 -20.98 -0.71
CA GLU A 132 9.07 -20.82 -0.23
C GLU A 132 8.97 -20.55 1.29
N LYS A 133 10.00 -19.92 1.86
CA LYS A 133 10.06 -19.51 3.26
C LYS A 133 10.39 -18.04 3.40
N LEU A 134 9.84 -17.47 4.45
CA LEU A 134 10.12 -16.10 4.86
C LEU A 134 10.95 -16.12 6.14
N GLU A 135 12.19 -15.66 6.07
CA GLU A 135 13.12 -15.65 7.19
C GLU A 135 13.40 -14.20 7.62
N LEU A 136 13.16 -13.90 8.91
CA LEU A 136 13.50 -12.60 9.47
C LEU A 136 15.02 -12.44 9.53
N GLN A 137 15.53 -11.39 8.82
CA GLN A 137 16.96 -11.06 8.81
C GLN A 137 17.27 -9.96 9.82
N TRP A 138 16.49 -8.90 9.82
CA TRP A 138 16.73 -7.72 10.65
C TRP A 138 15.42 -7.16 11.22
N THR A 139 15.48 -6.68 12.48
CA THR A 139 14.51 -5.78 13.08
C THR A 139 15.19 -4.42 13.28
N LEU A 140 14.71 -3.39 12.60
CA LEU A 140 15.32 -2.06 12.57
C LEU A 140 14.53 -1.15 13.52
N GLU A 141 15.13 -0.83 14.68
CA GLU A 141 14.48 -0.23 15.85
C GLU A 141 14.96 1.21 16.10
N ASN A 142 14.86 2.12 15.15
CA ASN A 142 15.28 3.50 15.40
C ASN A 142 14.14 4.52 15.33
N HIS A 143 13.01 4.17 14.72
CA HIS A 143 11.85 5.03 14.72
C HIS A 143 11.24 5.14 16.12
N GLN A 144 10.70 6.31 16.44
CA GLN A 144 10.11 6.61 17.75
C GLN A 144 8.59 6.56 17.73
N LEU A 145 7.99 6.47 16.55
CA LEU A 145 6.57 6.35 16.28
C LEU A 145 6.35 5.44 15.07
N GLY A 146 5.09 5.01 14.85
CA GLY A 146 4.70 4.09 13.81
C GLY A 146 5.28 4.41 12.44
N VAL A 147 5.74 3.37 11.75
CA VAL A 147 6.26 3.43 10.38
C VAL A 147 5.08 3.43 9.41
N VAL A 148 5.01 4.45 8.55
CA VAL A 148 3.87 4.67 7.65
C VAL A 148 4.16 4.31 6.20
N SER A 149 5.42 4.34 5.78
CA SER A 149 5.80 3.96 4.42
C SER A 149 7.22 3.39 4.37
N VAL A 150 7.42 2.40 3.51
CA VAL A 150 8.73 1.82 3.20
C VAL A 150 8.89 1.63 1.70
N ASP A 151 10.12 1.70 1.22
CA ASP A 151 10.47 1.38 -0.16
C ASP A 151 11.87 0.79 -0.23
N ILE A 152 12.17 0.02 -1.29
CA ILE A 152 13.47 -0.57 -1.59
C ILE A 152 14.04 0.12 -2.84
N SER A 153 15.32 0.45 -2.80
CA SER A 153 16.03 0.97 -3.97
C SER A 153 16.02 -0.04 -5.12
N HIS A 154 16.01 0.43 -6.36
CA HIS A 154 15.90 -0.43 -7.55
C HIS A 154 17.01 -1.47 -7.66
N ASN A 155 18.21 -1.15 -7.16
CA ASN A 155 19.33 -2.10 -7.09
C ASN A 155 19.23 -3.11 -5.93
N GLY A 156 18.19 -3.00 -5.09
CA GLY A 156 17.94 -3.90 -3.96
C GLY A 156 18.93 -3.80 -2.80
N ALA A 157 19.76 -2.75 -2.75
CA ALA A 157 20.79 -2.59 -1.71
C ALA A 157 20.34 -1.77 -0.51
N LEU A 158 19.43 -0.83 -0.72
CA LEU A 158 18.99 0.13 0.29
C LEU A 158 17.49 0.02 0.54
N ALA A 159 17.07 0.33 1.76
CA ALA A 159 15.69 0.59 2.11
C ALA A 159 15.53 2.02 2.63
N ALA A 160 14.37 2.61 2.35
CA ALA A 160 13.93 3.85 2.97
C ALA A 160 12.68 3.57 3.80
N SER A 161 12.57 4.21 4.95
CA SER A 161 11.36 4.20 5.78
C SER A 161 11.00 5.59 6.24
N SER A 162 9.70 5.87 6.32
CA SER A 162 9.18 7.09 6.92
C SER A 162 8.25 6.75 8.09
N SER A 163 8.20 7.65 9.07
CA SER A 163 7.48 7.45 10.30
C SER A 163 6.74 8.71 10.73
N LEU A 164 5.77 8.54 11.61
CA LEU A 164 5.09 9.62 12.33
C LEU A 164 6.04 10.43 13.21
N ASP A 165 7.29 9.96 13.42
CA ASP A 165 8.36 10.71 14.12
C ASP A 165 9.01 11.81 13.26
N ALA A 166 8.47 12.07 12.05
CA ALA A 166 8.94 13.07 11.09
C ALA A 166 10.29 12.76 10.43
N ASN A 167 10.83 11.57 10.61
CA ASN A 167 12.11 11.18 10.03
C ASN A 167 11.92 10.19 8.87
N ILE A 168 12.78 10.38 7.87
CA ILE A 168 13.07 9.38 6.85
C ILE A 168 14.38 8.73 7.24
N ARG A 169 14.41 7.40 7.27
CA ARG A 169 15.63 6.64 7.55
C ARG A 169 16.03 5.83 6.36
N LEU A 170 17.34 5.80 6.12
CA LEU A 170 17.97 5.02 5.08
C LEU A 170 18.76 3.89 5.71
N TRP A 171 18.57 2.69 5.21
CA TRP A 171 19.10 1.45 5.75
C TRP A 171 19.88 0.69 4.69
N ASP A 172 21.01 0.13 5.07
CA ASP A 172 21.73 -0.85 4.28
C ASP A 172 21.11 -2.24 4.52
N LEU A 173 20.62 -2.87 3.48
CA LEU A 173 19.91 -4.16 3.59
C LEU A 173 20.84 -5.35 3.84
N GLU A 174 22.14 -5.24 3.48
CA GLU A 174 23.11 -6.30 3.71
C GLU A 174 23.48 -6.37 5.21
N SER A 175 23.76 -5.22 5.82
CA SER A 175 24.22 -5.14 7.22
C SER A 175 23.10 -4.89 8.23
N GLY A 176 21.92 -4.47 7.80
CA GLY A 176 20.80 -4.05 8.66
C GLY A 176 21.08 -2.73 9.39
N LYS A 177 22.08 -1.94 8.98
CA LYS A 177 22.47 -0.73 9.66
C LYS A 177 21.81 0.51 9.07
N GLN A 178 21.47 1.46 9.95
CA GLN A 178 21.04 2.79 9.51
C GLN A 178 22.24 3.54 8.92
N ILE A 179 22.09 4.00 7.69
CA ILE A 179 23.09 4.82 6.99
C ILE A 179 22.86 6.30 7.28
N LYS A 180 21.59 6.74 7.20
CA LYS A 180 21.20 8.14 7.37
C LYS A 180 19.88 8.29 8.08
N SER A 181 19.67 9.44 8.70
CA SER A 181 18.40 9.95 9.16
C SER A 181 18.22 11.36 8.62
N MET A 182 17.08 11.60 7.98
CA MET A 182 16.73 12.87 7.37
C MET A 182 15.48 13.40 8.08
N ASP A 183 15.59 14.60 8.66
CA ASP A 183 14.43 15.29 9.21
C ASP A 183 13.63 15.91 8.06
N ALA A 184 12.45 15.41 7.84
CA ALA A 184 11.56 15.93 6.82
C ALA A 184 10.65 17.06 7.32
N GLY A 185 10.64 17.27 8.63
CA GLY A 185 9.66 18.16 9.28
C GLY A 185 8.38 17.44 9.69
N PRO A 186 7.58 18.04 10.59
CA PRO A 186 6.35 17.44 11.09
C PRO A 186 5.36 17.14 9.98
N VAL A 187 4.94 15.87 9.84
CA VAL A 187 3.96 15.38 8.84
C VAL A 187 4.39 15.61 7.37
N ASP A 188 5.68 15.81 7.12
CA ASP A 188 6.25 16.01 5.77
C ASP A 188 6.86 14.73 5.18
N ALA A 189 6.74 13.59 5.88
CA ALA A 189 7.21 12.28 5.45
C ALA A 189 6.11 11.21 5.57
N TRP A 190 4.95 11.44 4.96
CA TRP A 190 3.85 10.46 5.00
C TRP A 190 4.10 9.25 4.10
N THR A 191 4.78 9.42 2.99
CA THR A 191 5.08 8.37 2.03
C THR A 191 6.50 8.53 1.53
N VAL A 192 7.15 7.43 1.17
CA VAL A 192 8.48 7.42 0.54
C VAL A 192 8.45 6.62 -0.74
N ALA A 193 9.19 7.08 -1.75
CA ALA A 193 9.42 6.39 -3.00
C ALA A 193 10.82 6.68 -3.53
N PHE A 194 11.59 5.65 -3.84
CA PHE A 194 12.86 5.82 -4.55
C PHE A 194 12.65 6.22 -6.00
N SER A 195 13.50 7.10 -6.52
CA SER A 195 13.61 7.31 -7.96
C SER A 195 14.13 6.06 -8.67
N PRO A 196 13.79 5.84 -9.97
CA PRO A 196 14.23 4.66 -10.71
C PRO A 196 15.75 4.45 -10.76
N ASP A 197 16.53 5.53 -10.67
CA ASP A 197 17.98 5.50 -10.59
C ASP A 197 18.53 5.33 -9.17
N SER A 198 17.64 5.19 -8.16
CA SER A 198 17.96 5.04 -6.74
C SER A 198 18.75 6.21 -6.12
N ARG A 199 18.79 7.38 -6.78
CA ARG A 199 19.55 8.55 -6.33
C ARG A 199 18.76 9.49 -5.44
N TYR A 200 17.41 9.43 -5.53
CA TYR A 200 16.52 10.32 -4.82
C TYR A 200 15.42 9.57 -4.09
N ILE A 201 14.88 10.18 -3.05
CA ILE A 201 13.68 9.74 -2.33
C ILE A 201 12.67 10.88 -2.36
N ALA A 202 11.48 10.62 -2.88
CA ALA A 202 10.37 11.56 -2.84
C ALA A 202 9.48 11.26 -1.63
N THR A 203 8.94 12.34 -1.02
CA THR A 203 8.01 12.25 0.12
C THR A 203 6.83 13.19 -0.06
N GLY A 204 5.68 12.82 0.49
CA GLY A 204 4.47 13.64 0.49
C GLY A 204 4.31 14.42 1.80
N SER A 205 4.01 15.69 1.67
CA SER A 205 3.82 16.65 2.76
C SER A 205 2.34 16.96 3.01
N HIS A 206 2.02 17.29 4.26
CA HIS A 206 0.69 17.78 4.64
C HIS A 206 0.35 19.15 4.03
N LEU A 207 1.37 19.92 3.62
CA LEU A 207 1.20 21.21 2.95
C LEU A 207 1.01 21.12 1.43
N GLY A 208 0.80 19.91 0.89
CA GLY A 208 0.64 19.72 -0.54
C GLY A 208 1.93 19.87 -1.32
N LYS A 209 3.08 19.55 -0.73
CA LYS A 209 4.37 19.55 -1.40
C LYS A 209 4.91 18.14 -1.53
N VAL A 210 5.58 17.87 -2.65
CA VAL A 210 6.42 16.70 -2.82
C VAL A 210 7.87 17.14 -2.60
N ASN A 211 8.46 16.67 -1.51
CA ASN A 211 9.86 16.95 -1.20
C ASN A 211 10.76 15.83 -1.74
N ILE A 212 11.88 16.19 -2.34
CA ILE A 212 12.83 15.26 -2.94
C ILE A 212 14.17 15.40 -2.20
N PHE A 213 14.60 14.29 -1.62
CA PHE A 213 15.85 14.16 -0.87
C PHE A 213 16.87 13.38 -1.68
N GLY A 214 18.13 13.87 -1.70
CA GLY A 214 19.23 13.11 -2.28
C GLY A 214 19.66 11.97 -1.35
N VAL A 215 19.80 10.77 -1.90
CA VAL A 215 20.23 9.58 -1.14
C VAL A 215 21.68 9.77 -0.65
N GLU A 216 22.56 10.30 -1.49
CA GLU A 216 23.95 10.56 -1.14
C GLU A 216 24.10 11.76 -0.20
N SER A 217 23.44 12.87 -0.50
CA SER A 217 23.55 14.11 0.29
C SER A 217 22.81 14.02 1.63
N GLY A 218 21.72 13.23 1.70
CA GLY A 218 20.82 13.17 2.85
C GLY A 218 20.05 14.46 3.08
N LYS A 219 19.99 15.37 2.08
CA LYS A 219 19.36 16.68 2.19
C LYS A 219 18.19 16.80 1.24
N LYS A 220 17.24 17.67 1.60
CA LYS A 220 16.18 18.08 0.69
C LYS A 220 16.77 18.93 -0.42
N GLU A 221 16.69 18.45 -1.66
CA GLU A 221 17.26 19.11 -2.83
C GLU A 221 16.21 19.86 -3.63
N HIS A 222 14.98 19.30 -3.73
CA HIS A 222 13.89 19.91 -4.48
C HIS A 222 12.58 19.82 -3.69
N SER A 223 11.65 20.70 -4.03
CA SER A 223 10.28 20.68 -3.54
C SER A 223 9.34 21.06 -4.67
N LEU A 224 8.40 20.19 -5.01
CA LEU A 224 7.38 20.39 -6.04
C LEU A 224 6.09 20.80 -5.34
N ASP A 225 5.51 21.91 -5.76
CA ASP A 225 4.27 22.44 -5.19
C ASP A 225 3.07 21.96 -6.02
N THR A 226 2.22 21.15 -5.40
CA THR A 226 0.99 20.67 -6.03
C THR A 226 -0.13 21.70 -6.01
N ARG A 227 0.04 22.80 -5.24
CA ARG A 227 -1.01 23.78 -4.92
C ARG A 227 -2.26 23.15 -4.29
N GLY A 228 -2.10 21.94 -3.78
CA GLY A 228 -3.16 21.08 -3.27
C GLY A 228 -3.11 20.89 -1.77
N LYS A 229 -3.73 19.79 -1.36
CA LYS A 229 -3.87 19.36 0.01
C LYS A 229 -2.81 18.30 0.37
N PHE A 230 -2.97 17.70 1.55
CA PHE A 230 -2.09 16.66 2.06
C PHE A 230 -1.88 15.53 1.06
N ILE A 231 -0.63 15.24 0.72
CA ILE A 231 -0.21 14.18 -0.19
C ILE A 231 -0.12 12.86 0.57
N LEU A 232 -0.92 11.88 0.18
CA LEU A 232 -0.97 10.56 0.81
C LEU A 232 -0.18 9.50 0.05
N SER A 233 0.03 9.70 -1.24
CA SER A 233 0.71 8.72 -2.10
C SER A 233 1.54 9.38 -3.17
N ILE A 234 2.67 8.74 -3.52
CA ILE A 234 3.61 9.19 -4.54
C ILE A 234 4.09 7.97 -5.32
N ALA A 235 4.31 8.13 -6.63
CA ALA A 235 5.03 7.17 -7.44
C ALA A 235 5.86 7.86 -8.52
N TYR A 236 7.04 7.32 -8.79
CA TYR A 236 7.82 7.61 -9.98
C TYR A 236 7.36 6.73 -11.15
N SER A 237 7.36 7.27 -12.36
CA SER A 237 7.26 6.43 -13.55
C SER A 237 8.54 5.62 -13.75
N PRO A 238 8.47 4.35 -14.19
CA PRO A 238 9.65 3.50 -14.37
C PRO A 238 10.67 4.06 -15.37
N ASP A 239 10.23 4.85 -16.36
CA ASP A 239 11.12 5.52 -17.32
C ASP A 239 11.82 6.78 -16.76
N GLY A 240 11.52 7.16 -15.51
CA GLY A 240 12.12 8.30 -14.82
C GLY A 240 11.66 9.67 -15.30
N LYS A 241 10.62 9.76 -16.16
CA LYS A 241 10.15 11.05 -16.69
C LYS A 241 9.14 11.74 -15.80
N TYR A 242 8.29 10.98 -15.11
CA TYR A 242 7.15 11.50 -14.39
C TYR A 242 7.19 11.15 -12.91
N LEU A 243 6.63 12.04 -12.11
CA LEU A 243 6.28 11.77 -10.71
C LEU A 243 4.81 12.12 -10.53
N ALA A 244 4.03 11.17 -10.02
CA ALA A 244 2.63 11.36 -9.69
C ALA A 244 2.43 11.46 -8.19
N SER A 245 1.50 12.31 -7.76
CA SER A 245 1.06 12.42 -6.37
C SER A 245 -0.45 12.33 -6.25
N GLY A 246 -0.94 11.64 -5.23
CA GLY A 246 -2.36 11.54 -4.89
C GLY A 246 -2.62 12.16 -3.52
N ALA A 247 -3.64 13.00 -3.45
CA ALA A 247 -3.93 13.80 -2.27
C ALA A 247 -5.22 13.42 -1.55
N ILE A 248 -5.38 13.97 -0.35
CA ILE A 248 -6.54 13.72 0.53
C ILE A 248 -7.87 14.25 -0.05
N ASP A 249 -7.80 15.22 -0.96
CA ASP A 249 -8.96 15.80 -1.65
C ASP A 249 -9.33 15.08 -2.96
N GLY A 250 -8.66 13.95 -3.26
CA GLY A 250 -8.92 13.17 -4.47
C GLY A 250 -8.26 13.70 -5.73
N ILE A 251 -7.39 14.71 -5.61
CA ILE A 251 -6.64 15.30 -6.72
C ILE A 251 -5.37 14.51 -7.01
N ILE A 252 -5.09 14.29 -8.29
CA ILE A 252 -3.85 13.71 -8.79
C ILE A 252 -3.06 14.80 -9.50
N ASN A 253 -1.78 14.92 -9.18
CA ASN A 253 -0.85 15.78 -9.90
C ASN A 253 0.25 14.95 -10.54
N ILE A 254 0.60 15.28 -11.79
CA ILE A 254 1.67 14.63 -12.55
C ILE A 254 2.70 15.70 -12.91
N PHE A 255 3.94 15.48 -12.50
CA PHE A 255 5.08 16.36 -12.75
C PHE A 255 6.04 15.74 -13.76
N ASP A 256 6.63 16.59 -14.58
CA ASP A 256 7.84 16.28 -15.35
C ASP A 256 9.06 16.41 -14.42
N ILE A 257 9.82 15.33 -14.26
CA ILE A 257 10.96 15.30 -13.33
C ILE A 257 12.11 16.18 -13.84
N ALA A 258 12.36 16.19 -15.14
CA ALA A 258 13.50 16.91 -15.71
C ALA A 258 13.36 18.43 -15.52
N THR A 259 12.13 18.95 -15.60
CA THR A 259 11.85 20.39 -15.48
C THR A 259 11.28 20.80 -14.14
N GLY A 260 10.83 19.84 -13.32
CA GLY A 260 10.10 20.10 -12.08
C GLY A 260 8.73 20.73 -12.27
N LYS A 261 8.20 20.78 -13.52
CA LYS A 261 6.93 21.43 -13.84
C LYS A 261 5.75 20.49 -13.62
N LEU A 262 4.66 21.06 -13.09
CA LEU A 262 3.37 20.41 -13.05
C LEU A 262 2.81 20.33 -14.48
N LEU A 263 2.61 19.11 -14.98
CA LEU A 263 2.06 18.84 -16.31
C LEU A 263 0.54 18.75 -16.28
N HIS A 264 0.02 17.93 -15.36
CA HIS A 264 -1.41 17.63 -15.29
C HIS A 264 -1.90 17.67 -13.86
N THR A 265 -3.12 18.19 -13.69
CA THR A 265 -3.92 18.08 -12.47
C THR A 265 -5.23 17.42 -12.85
N LEU A 266 -5.53 16.27 -12.22
CA LEU A 266 -6.70 15.46 -12.51
C LEU A 266 -7.62 15.45 -11.28
N GLU A 267 -8.89 15.76 -11.49
CA GLU A 267 -9.94 15.53 -10.51
C GLU A 267 -10.28 14.04 -10.50
N GLY A 268 -9.51 13.28 -9.73
CA GLY A 268 -9.49 11.81 -9.83
C GLY A 268 -10.64 11.16 -9.09
N HIS A 269 -10.73 11.41 -7.80
CA HIS A 269 -11.61 10.71 -6.88
C HIS A 269 -12.40 11.68 -6.01
N ALA A 270 -13.53 11.22 -5.49
CA ALA A 270 -14.35 12.00 -4.54
C ALA A 270 -13.80 11.97 -3.10
N MET A 271 -12.83 11.10 -2.82
CA MET A 271 -12.26 10.83 -1.50
C MET A 271 -10.73 10.66 -1.60
N PRO A 272 -10.02 10.56 -0.44
CA PRO A 272 -8.57 10.42 -0.40
C PRO A 272 -8.01 9.34 -1.32
N ILE A 273 -6.90 9.65 -2.00
CA ILE A 273 -6.15 8.71 -2.82
C ILE A 273 -5.06 8.10 -1.96
N ARG A 274 -5.25 6.83 -1.57
CA ARG A 274 -4.35 6.10 -0.66
C ARG A 274 -3.11 5.58 -1.34
N SER A 275 -3.23 5.20 -2.61
CA SER A 275 -2.12 4.65 -3.37
C SER A 275 -2.27 4.95 -4.85
N LEU A 276 -1.13 5.01 -5.53
CA LEU A 276 -1.06 5.10 -6.98
C LEU A 276 0.20 4.39 -7.48
N THR A 277 0.14 3.89 -8.70
CA THR A 277 1.24 3.18 -9.35
C THR A 277 1.20 3.39 -10.85
N PHE A 278 2.37 3.52 -11.47
CA PHE A 278 2.49 3.51 -12.93
C PHE A 278 2.54 2.08 -13.46
N SER A 279 2.05 1.88 -14.69
CA SER A 279 2.37 0.68 -15.44
C SER A 279 3.86 0.63 -15.77
N PRO A 280 4.45 -0.58 -15.96
CA PRO A 280 5.88 -0.73 -16.26
C PRO A 280 6.35 0.00 -17.52
N ASP A 281 5.46 0.22 -18.50
CA ASP A 281 5.73 1.03 -19.71
C ASP A 281 5.50 2.54 -19.49
N SER A 282 5.15 2.95 -18.28
CA SER A 282 4.88 4.35 -17.91
C SER A 282 3.70 5.01 -18.65
N GLN A 283 2.86 4.23 -19.33
CA GLN A 283 1.73 4.76 -20.12
C GLN A 283 0.46 4.96 -19.28
N LEU A 284 0.26 4.12 -18.27
CA LEU A 284 -0.92 4.15 -17.42
C LEU A 284 -0.56 4.50 -15.98
N LEU A 285 -1.48 5.19 -15.32
CA LEU A 285 -1.46 5.44 -13.88
C LEU A 285 -2.72 4.82 -13.26
N VAL A 286 -2.54 3.93 -12.29
CA VAL A 286 -3.62 3.31 -11.53
C VAL A 286 -3.67 3.89 -10.13
N THR A 287 -4.86 4.24 -9.66
CA THR A 287 -5.08 4.89 -8.37
C THR A 287 -6.12 4.16 -7.54
N ALA A 288 -5.92 4.14 -6.23
CA ALA A 288 -6.81 3.53 -5.24
C ALA A 288 -7.31 4.58 -4.26
N SER A 289 -8.59 4.55 -3.91
CA SER A 289 -9.22 5.58 -3.09
C SER A 289 -10.17 5.03 -2.04
N ASP A 290 -10.38 5.84 -1.00
CA ASP A 290 -11.40 5.63 0.03
C ASP A 290 -12.83 5.66 -0.54
N ASP A 291 -13.03 6.11 -1.79
CA ASP A 291 -14.34 6.01 -2.46
C ASP A 291 -14.71 4.58 -2.91
N GLY A 292 -13.80 3.61 -2.69
CA GLY A 292 -13.99 2.21 -3.04
C GLY A 292 -13.71 1.87 -4.50
N TYR A 293 -13.26 2.82 -5.29
CA TYR A 293 -12.95 2.63 -6.71
C TYR A 293 -11.46 2.60 -6.96
N ILE A 294 -11.10 1.90 -8.05
CA ILE A 294 -9.81 1.98 -8.70
C ILE A 294 -10.01 2.70 -10.01
N LYS A 295 -9.16 3.66 -10.33
CA LYS A 295 -9.21 4.39 -11.61
C LYS A 295 -7.91 4.25 -12.36
N ILE A 296 -8.03 4.17 -13.68
CA ILE A 296 -6.91 4.04 -14.62
C ILE A 296 -6.90 5.27 -15.49
N TYR A 297 -5.75 5.92 -15.60
CA TYR A 297 -5.54 7.12 -16.42
C TYR A 297 -4.48 6.87 -17.49
N ASP A 298 -4.70 7.37 -18.69
CA ASP A 298 -3.66 7.55 -19.70
C ASP A 298 -2.79 8.75 -19.28
N VAL A 299 -1.49 8.51 -19.09
CA VAL A 299 -0.56 9.53 -18.57
C VAL A 299 -0.30 10.63 -19.57
N GLN A 300 -0.15 10.27 -20.86
CA GLN A 300 0.18 11.22 -21.93
C GLN A 300 -0.96 12.19 -22.19
N HIS A 301 -2.19 11.68 -22.24
CA HIS A 301 -3.37 12.48 -22.61
C HIS A 301 -4.13 13.01 -21.40
N ALA A 302 -3.72 12.65 -20.18
CA ALA A 302 -4.39 13.01 -18.93
C ALA A 302 -5.87 12.60 -18.88
N ASN A 303 -6.22 11.49 -19.52
CA ASN A 303 -7.60 11.01 -19.66
C ASN A 303 -7.89 9.86 -18.71
N LEU A 304 -9.12 9.86 -18.14
CA LEU A 304 -9.64 8.68 -17.44
C LEU A 304 -9.90 7.56 -18.46
N ALA A 305 -9.11 6.50 -18.37
CA ALA A 305 -9.22 5.32 -19.23
C ALA A 305 -10.20 4.28 -18.69
N GLY A 306 -10.43 4.23 -17.38
CA GLY A 306 -11.37 3.29 -16.78
C GLY A 306 -11.59 3.51 -15.29
N THR A 307 -12.74 3.02 -14.82
CA THR A 307 -13.10 2.97 -13.39
C THR A 307 -13.52 1.54 -13.08
N LEU A 308 -12.91 0.95 -12.04
CA LEU A 308 -13.18 -0.39 -11.59
C LEU A 308 -13.86 -0.34 -10.21
N SER A 309 -14.91 -1.11 -10.09
CA SER A 309 -15.63 -1.36 -8.83
C SER A 309 -15.50 -2.85 -8.47
N GLY A 310 -15.66 -3.17 -7.20
CA GLY A 310 -15.63 -4.58 -6.77
C GLY A 310 -15.10 -4.77 -5.35
N HIS A 311 -14.40 -3.79 -4.78
CA HIS A 311 -14.16 -3.75 -3.35
C HIS A 311 -15.41 -3.27 -2.60
N GLY A 312 -15.66 -3.87 -1.44
CA GLY A 312 -16.78 -3.52 -0.58
C GLY A 312 -16.53 -2.32 0.34
N SER A 313 -15.30 -1.79 0.33
CA SER A 313 -14.85 -0.68 1.18
C SER A 313 -13.67 0.05 0.56
N TRP A 314 -12.96 0.89 1.32
CA TRP A 314 -11.80 1.66 0.90
C TRP A 314 -10.75 0.79 0.20
N VAL A 315 -10.22 1.26 -0.92
CA VAL A 315 -9.07 0.64 -1.56
C VAL A 315 -7.80 1.32 -1.06
N LEU A 316 -6.97 0.56 -0.35
CA LEU A 316 -5.85 1.10 0.41
C LEU A 316 -4.53 1.08 -0.36
N ASN A 317 -4.32 0.09 -1.22
CA ASN A 317 -3.11 -0.01 -2.01
C ASN A 317 -3.37 -0.62 -3.38
N VAL A 318 -2.52 -0.25 -4.36
CA VAL A 318 -2.46 -0.85 -5.71
C VAL A 318 -1.00 -1.02 -6.12
N ALA A 319 -0.72 -2.08 -6.87
CA ALA A 319 0.58 -2.34 -7.47
C ALA A 319 0.44 -3.02 -8.83
N PHE A 320 1.19 -2.56 -9.83
CA PHE A 320 1.25 -3.21 -11.14
C PHE A 320 2.15 -4.44 -11.10
N SER A 321 1.78 -5.45 -11.88
CA SER A 321 2.65 -6.58 -12.21
C SER A 321 3.76 -6.14 -13.17
N PRO A 322 5.00 -6.62 -12.99
CA PRO A 322 6.11 -6.27 -13.88
C PRO A 322 5.91 -6.68 -15.35
N ASP A 323 5.05 -7.65 -15.61
CA ASP A 323 4.74 -8.17 -16.95
C ASP A 323 3.67 -7.35 -17.71
N HIS A 324 3.20 -6.23 -17.17
CA HIS A 324 2.14 -5.35 -17.69
C HIS A 324 0.74 -5.96 -17.79
N THR A 325 0.56 -7.25 -17.45
CA THR A 325 -0.70 -7.95 -17.71
C THR A 325 -1.75 -7.73 -16.62
N HIS A 326 -1.30 -7.58 -15.37
CA HIS A 326 -2.16 -7.48 -14.20
C HIS A 326 -1.77 -6.35 -13.27
N PHE A 327 -2.66 -6.01 -12.37
CA PHE A 327 -2.35 -5.25 -11.18
C PHE A 327 -3.15 -5.81 -10.00
N VAL A 328 -2.67 -5.56 -8.79
CA VAL A 328 -3.26 -6.07 -7.56
C VAL A 328 -3.72 -4.90 -6.70
N SER A 329 -4.80 -5.10 -5.94
CA SER A 329 -5.29 -4.12 -4.96
C SER A 329 -5.58 -4.76 -3.62
N SER A 330 -5.45 -3.97 -2.56
CA SER A 330 -5.82 -4.36 -1.19
C SER A 330 -6.81 -3.36 -0.61
N SER A 331 -7.63 -3.82 0.35
CA SER A 331 -8.76 -3.03 0.83
C SER A 331 -9.05 -3.23 2.32
N SER A 332 -9.76 -2.27 2.88
CA SER A 332 -10.35 -2.38 4.21
C SER A 332 -11.52 -3.40 4.27
N ASP A 333 -11.96 -3.94 3.14
CA ASP A 333 -12.88 -5.08 3.07
C ASP A 333 -12.20 -6.43 3.36
N LYS A 334 -10.92 -6.43 3.77
CA LYS A 334 -10.08 -7.60 4.12
C LYS A 334 -9.67 -8.46 2.93
N SER A 335 -9.92 -7.99 1.72
CA SER A 335 -9.59 -8.74 0.50
C SER A 335 -8.39 -8.17 -0.23
N VAL A 336 -7.72 -9.07 -0.97
CA VAL A 336 -6.75 -8.75 -2.01
C VAL A 336 -7.34 -9.21 -3.34
N LYS A 337 -7.38 -8.32 -4.34
CA LYS A 337 -7.93 -8.61 -5.66
C LYS A 337 -6.87 -8.44 -6.73
N VAL A 338 -6.88 -9.37 -7.70
CA VAL A 338 -6.07 -9.32 -8.91
C VAL A 338 -6.96 -8.94 -10.08
N TRP A 339 -6.48 -8.00 -10.87
CA TRP A 339 -7.20 -7.42 -11.99
C TRP A 339 -6.41 -7.62 -13.29
N ASP A 340 -7.07 -8.04 -14.34
CA ASP A 340 -6.50 -8.02 -15.69
C ASP A 340 -6.52 -6.57 -16.20
N ALA A 341 -5.35 -6.07 -16.60
CA ALA A 341 -5.16 -4.67 -16.99
C ALA A 341 -5.85 -4.33 -18.32
N SER A 342 -5.94 -5.28 -19.24
CA SER A 342 -6.53 -5.10 -20.57
C SER A 342 -8.05 -5.16 -20.56
N SER A 343 -8.61 -6.19 -19.97
CA SER A 343 -10.07 -6.38 -19.87
C SER A 343 -10.68 -5.55 -18.74
N ARG A 344 -9.86 -5.10 -17.77
CA ARG A 344 -10.27 -4.34 -16.58
C ARG A 344 -11.27 -5.10 -15.71
N THR A 345 -11.11 -6.41 -15.64
CA THR A 345 -11.94 -7.30 -14.84
C THR A 345 -11.16 -7.90 -13.67
N CYS A 346 -11.85 -8.15 -12.56
CA CYS A 346 -11.28 -8.89 -11.46
C CYS A 346 -11.14 -10.36 -11.82
N VAL A 347 -9.92 -10.89 -11.83
CA VAL A 347 -9.63 -12.29 -12.20
C VAL A 347 -9.49 -13.19 -10.99
N ASN A 348 -9.12 -12.65 -9.84
CA ASN A 348 -9.05 -13.40 -8.59
C ASN A 348 -9.30 -12.51 -7.36
N THR A 349 -9.78 -13.13 -6.27
CA THR A 349 -9.94 -12.48 -4.97
C THR A 349 -9.49 -13.42 -3.86
N PHE A 350 -8.62 -12.93 -3.00
CA PHE A 350 -8.18 -13.62 -1.79
C PHE A 350 -8.89 -13.02 -0.57
N PHE A 351 -9.36 -13.88 0.34
CA PHE A 351 -10.03 -13.53 1.59
C PHE A 351 -9.31 -14.12 2.81
N ASP A 352 -8.00 -14.19 2.75
CA ASP A 352 -7.18 -14.86 3.78
C ASP A 352 -6.92 -13.99 5.01
N HIS A 353 -6.90 -12.65 4.84
CA HIS A 353 -6.69 -11.71 5.93
C HIS A 353 -7.89 -11.63 6.88
N GLN A 354 -7.60 -11.46 8.17
CA GLN A 354 -8.61 -11.34 9.22
C GLN A 354 -9.06 -9.90 9.48
N ASP A 355 -8.31 -8.93 8.96
CA ASP A 355 -8.58 -7.50 9.09
C ASP A 355 -8.13 -6.73 7.83
N GLN A 356 -8.21 -5.39 7.86
CA GLN A 356 -7.89 -4.52 6.74
C GLN A 356 -6.50 -4.82 6.18
N VAL A 357 -6.38 -4.83 4.84
CA VAL A 357 -5.13 -5.08 4.14
C VAL A 357 -4.57 -3.75 3.64
N TRP A 358 -3.54 -3.25 4.33
CA TRP A 358 -2.98 -1.93 4.05
C TRP A 358 -2.02 -1.90 2.86
N SER A 359 -1.32 -2.99 2.60
CA SER A 359 -0.29 -3.00 1.57
C SER A 359 -0.27 -4.28 0.77
N VAL A 360 0.04 -4.15 -0.51
CA VAL A 360 0.19 -5.25 -1.46
C VAL A 360 1.25 -4.89 -2.50
N LYS A 361 2.13 -5.84 -2.85
CA LYS A 361 3.17 -5.67 -3.86
C LYS A 361 3.39 -6.97 -4.63
N TYR A 362 3.82 -6.85 -5.89
CA TYR A 362 4.40 -7.96 -6.64
C TYR A 362 5.89 -8.12 -6.31
N ASN A 363 6.40 -9.32 -6.48
CA ASN A 363 7.84 -9.53 -6.57
C ASN A 363 8.37 -9.09 -7.95
N VAL A 364 9.70 -9.13 -8.13
CA VAL A 364 10.36 -8.54 -9.30
C VAL A 364 10.01 -9.25 -10.62
N ASP A 365 9.70 -10.54 -10.60
CA ASP A 365 9.31 -11.31 -11.80
C ASP A 365 7.79 -11.43 -11.99
N GLY A 366 6.97 -10.93 -11.06
CA GLY A 366 5.51 -10.99 -11.16
C GLY A 366 4.90 -12.32 -10.75
N SER A 367 5.72 -13.32 -10.38
CA SER A 367 5.22 -14.65 -10.00
C SER A 367 4.56 -14.73 -8.64
N LYS A 368 4.77 -13.71 -7.80
CA LYS A 368 4.27 -13.70 -6.42
C LYS A 368 3.74 -12.33 -5.99
N ILE A 369 2.82 -12.36 -5.03
CA ILE A 369 2.27 -11.17 -4.38
C ILE A 369 2.52 -11.29 -2.88
N VAL A 370 2.96 -10.21 -2.24
CA VAL A 370 2.96 -10.05 -0.79
C VAL A 370 1.83 -9.13 -0.38
N SER A 371 1.13 -9.45 0.70
CA SER A 371 0.16 -8.55 1.35
C SER A 371 0.35 -8.54 2.86
N ALA A 372 -0.01 -7.42 3.49
CA ALA A 372 0.02 -7.26 4.94
C ALA A 372 -1.00 -6.23 5.42
N GLY A 373 -1.40 -6.32 6.68
CA GLY A 373 -2.47 -5.47 7.20
C GLY A 373 -2.58 -5.41 8.73
N ASP A 374 -3.76 -5.02 9.19
CA ASP A 374 -4.08 -4.82 10.61
C ASP A 374 -4.07 -6.12 11.41
N ASP A 375 -4.22 -7.26 10.78
CA ASP A 375 -4.09 -8.58 11.41
C ASP A 375 -2.64 -8.96 11.76
N ARG A 376 -1.67 -8.09 11.47
CA ARG A 376 -0.23 -8.25 11.74
C ARG A 376 0.40 -9.43 11.01
N ALA A 377 -0.26 -9.94 9.98
CA ALA A 377 0.18 -11.06 9.18
C ALA A 377 0.78 -10.60 7.85
N ILE A 378 1.75 -11.38 7.36
CA ILE A 378 2.26 -11.30 5.99
C ILE A 378 1.76 -12.54 5.24
N HIS A 379 1.10 -12.33 4.12
CA HIS A 379 0.69 -13.41 3.22
C HIS A 379 1.45 -13.32 1.90
N ILE A 380 1.87 -14.45 1.38
CA ILE A 380 2.50 -14.57 0.06
C ILE A 380 1.65 -15.50 -0.79
N TYR A 381 1.30 -15.02 -1.96
CA TYR A 381 0.47 -15.72 -2.93
C TYR A 381 1.30 -16.07 -4.16
N ASP A 382 1.01 -17.22 -4.75
CA ASP A 382 1.54 -17.66 -6.03
C ASP A 382 0.62 -17.18 -7.15
N CYS A 383 1.22 -16.67 -8.23
CA CYS A 383 0.52 -16.17 -9.40
C CYS A 383 0.78 -17.08 -10.60
N PRO A 384 -0.24 -17.42 -11.40
CA PRO A 384 -0.02 -18.13 -12.64
C PRO A 384 0.78 -17.25 -13.60
N MET A 385 1.83 -17.82 -14.19
CA MET A 385 2.64 -17.22 -15.24
C MET A 385 2.28 -17.81 -16.60
#